data_3cada335e7b3418afa58cf43681cabdf
#
_entry.id   3cada335e7b3418afa58cf43681cabdf
#
_cell.length_a   1.000
_cell.length_b   1.000
_cell.length_c   1.000
_cell.angle_alpha   90.00
_cell.angle_beta   90.00
_cell.angle_gamma   90.00
#
_symmetry.space_group_name_H-M   'P 1'
#
loop_
_entity.id
_entity.type
_entity.pdbx_description
1 polymer ?
#
loop_
_entity_poly.entity_id
_entity_poly.type
_entity_poly.pdbx_seq_one_letter_code
_entity_poly.pdbx_strand_id
1 'polypeptide(L)'
;MAKLPVEKMRELERRFGEIEARMSAGPAADVYVKLASEYSELEPVVKKIREYQSAVDEAADLRTMLADKATDRDMRDLAEMELPEIETRIEGLEGEMQILLLPKDAADEKSAILEIRAGTGGSEAALFAGDLFRMYERFASTKGWKVEVLSASEGEAGGYKEIIATISGRGVFSKLKFESGVHRVQRVPETEASGRIHTSAATVAVLPEAEEIDIEIKPEDIRIDTMRSSGAGGQHVNTTDSAVRITHLPTGLIVTSSEKSQHQNRAKAMQVLRSRLYDIERQKADSERSASRKSQVGSGDRSERIRTYNFPQGRVTDHRINLTLYKLDKMIEGDIDEMVDALISDYQAGQLAQLGETQ
;
A
#
# COMPACT_ATOMS: atom_id res chain seq x y z
N MET A 1 -13.42 4.03 25.45
CA MET A 1 -13.20 3.12 24.31
C MET A 1 -14.26 3.37 23.26
N ALA A 2 -13.90 3.52 21.99
CA ALA A 2 -14.86 3.67 20.92
C ALA A 2 -15.69 2.37 20.80
N LYS A 3 -17.01 2.50 20.72
CA LYS A 3 -17.89 1.32 20.56
C LYS A 3 -17.62 0.66 19.22
N LEU A 4 -17.55 -0.67 19.20
CA LEU A 4 -17.45 -1.41 17.95
C LEU A 4 -18.66 -1.12 17.02
N PRO A 5 -18.43 -0.92 15.71
CA PRO A 5 -19.51 -0.64 14.77
C PRO A 5 -20.29 -1.92 14.44
N VAL A 6 -21.32 -2.21 15.25
CA VAL A 6 -22.12 -3.44 15.16
C VAL A 6 -22.75 -3.65 13.76
N GLU A 7 -23.21 -2.56 13.13
CA GLU A 7 -23.79 -2.62 11.78
C GLU A 7 -22.74 -3.11 10.74
N LYS A 8 -21.51 -2.62 10.83
CA LYS A 8 -20.41 -3.03 9.93
C LYS A 8 -20.04 -4.52 10.16
N MET A 9 -20.06 -4.98 11.41
CA MET A 9 -19.81 -6.39 11.74
C MET A 9 -20.85 -7.29 11.08
N ARG A 10 -22.14 -6.96 11.21
CA ARG A 10 -23.24 -7.70 10.56
C ARG A 10 -23.14 -7.69 9.03
N GLU A 11 -22.74 -6.56 8.46
CA GLU A 11 -22.56 -6.46 7.01
C GLU A 11 -21.44 -7.38 6.52
N LEU A 12 -20.30 -7.43 7.24
CA LEU A 12 -19.17 -8.30 6.91
C LEU A 12 -19.55 -9.78 7.01
N GLU A 13 -20.29 -10.18 8.03
CA GLU A 13 -20.79 -11.55 8.17
C GLU A 13 -21.77 -11.93 7.04
N ARG A 14 -22.69 -11.03 6.71
CA ARG A 14 -23.62 -11.23 5.60
C ARG A 14 -22.86 -11.38 4.28
N ARG A 15 -21.88 -10.48 4.02
CA ARG A 15 -21.06 -10.53 2.81
C ARG A 15 -20.27 -11.82 2.71
N PHE A 16 -19.68 -12.27 3.80
CA PHE A 16 -18.95 -13.54 3.87
C PHE A 16 -19.86 -14.73 3.51
N GLY A 17 -21.06 -14.81 4.07
CA GLY A 17 -22.04 -15.85 3.74
C GLY A 17 -22.51 -15.80 2.27
N GLU A 18 -22.65 -14.60 1.68
CA GLU A 18 -22.98 -14.45 0.26
C GLU A 18 -21.85 -14.98 -0.65
N ILE A 19 -20.58 -14.70 -0.28
CA ILE A 19 -19.41 -15.21 -1.02
C ILE A 19 -19.36 -16.73 -0.95
N GLU A 20 -19.52 -17.30 0.24
CA GLU A 20 -19.52 -18.74 0.47
C GLU A 20 -20.61 -19.45 -0.36
N ALA A 21 -21.82 -18.91 -0.35
CA ALA A 21 -22.92 -19.41 -1.17
C ALA A 21 -22.62 -19.32 -2.68
N ARG A 22 -22.04 -18.22 -3.15
CA ARG A 22 -21.66 -18.03 -4.56
C ARG A 22 -20.53 -18.97 -4.99
N MET A 23 -19.53 -19.19 -4.13
CA MET A 23 -18.45 -20.15 -4.40
C MET A 23 -18.98 -21.57 -4.51
N SER A 24 -19.91 -21.95 -3.63
CA SER A 24 -20.57 -23.27 -3.63
C SER A 24 -21.45 -23.51 -4.86
N ALA A 25 -21.93 -22.46 -5.52
CA ALA A 25 -22.73 -22.54 -6.75
C ALA A 25 -21.90 -22.88 -8.01
N GLY A 26 -20.58 -23.01 -7.92
CA GLY A 26 -19.69 -23.38 -9.03
C GLY A 26 -19.58 -22.30 -10.11
N PRO A 27 -19.18 -21.08 -9.79
CA PRO A 27 -19.05 -19.99 -10.75
C PRO A 27 -17.90 -20.24 -11.75
N ALA A 28 -17.84 -19.43 -12.83
CA ALA A 28 -16.74 -19.47 -13.79
C ALA A 28 -15.38 -19.23 -13.11
N ALA A 29 -14.29 -19.78 -13.67
CA ALA A 29 -12.97 -19.81 -13.01
C ALA A 29 -12.43 -18.44 -12.64
N ASP A 30 -12.62 -17.43 -13.48
CA ASP A 30 -12.23 -16.05 -13.26
C ASP A 30 -13.00 -15.39 -12.09
N VAL A 31 -14.29 -15.67 -11.99
CA VAL A 31 -15.16 -15.24 -10.89
C VAL A 31 -14.79 -15.96 -9.60
N TYR A 32 -14.49 -17.27 -9.68
CA TYR A 32 -14.09 -18.06 -8.53
C TYR A 32 -12.82 -17.53 -7.88
N VAL A 33 -11.80 -17.18 -8.69
CA VAL A 33 -10.54 -16.62 -8.18
C VAL A 33 -10.76 -15.32 -7.41
N LYS A 34 -11.62 -14.43 -7.93
CA LYS A 34 -11.96 -13.16 -7.24
C LYS A 34 -12.70 -13.41 -5.93
N LEU A 35 -13.68 -14.33 -5.93
CA LEU A 35 -14.41 -14.69 -4.73
C LEU A 35 -13.53 -15.37 -3.68
N ALA A 36 -12.59 -16.22 -4.10
CA ALA A 36 -11.65 -16.90 -3.20
C ALA A 36 -10.66 -15.90 -2.54
N SER A 37 -10.22 -14.87 -3.27
CA SER A 37 -9.43 -13.79 -2.71
C SER A 37 -10.22 -13.03 -1.64
N GLU A 38 -11.44 -12.59 -1.96
CA GLU A 38 -12.30 -11.86 -1.03
C GLU A 38 -12.66 -12.71 0.19
N TYR A 39 -12.91 -14.00 0.01
CA TYR A 39 -13.15 -14.96 1.08
C TYR A 39 -11.97 -15.04 2.05
N SER A 40 -10.77 -15.24 1.50
CA SER A 40 -9.50 -15.32 2.27
C SER A 40 -9.20 -14.05 3.07
N GLU A 41 -9.63 -12.88 2.59
CA GLU A 41 -9.46 -11.60 3.29
C GLU A 41 -10.47 -11.42 4.43
N LEU A 42 -11.72 -11.89 4.24
CA LEU A 42 -12.79 -11.72 5.21
C LEU A 42 -12.80 -12.81 6.29
N GLU A 43 -12.32 -14.02 5.98
CA GLU A 43 -12.34 -15.17 6.91
C GLU A 43 -11.74 -14.83 8.29
N PRO A 44 -10.51 -14.25 8.42
CA PRO A 44 -9.95 -13.96 9.72
C PRO A 44 -10.76 -12.89 10.49
N VAL A 45 -11.37 -11.92 9.79
CA VAL A 45 -12.18 -10.87 10.39
C VAL A 45 -13.49 -11.48 10.91
N VAL A 46 -14.19 -12.27 10.09
CA VAL A 46 -15.47 -12.91 10.47
C VAL A 46 -15.26 -13.91 11.60
N LYS A 47 -14.14 -14.65 11.59
CA LYS A 47 -13.78 -15.54 12.70
C LYS A 47 -13.69 -14.78 14.02
N LYS A 48 -13.03 -13.63 14.02
CA LYS A 48 -12.91 -12.79 15.22
C LYS A 48 -14.24 -12.16 15.64
N ILE A 49 -15.09 -11.76 14.69
CA ILE A 49 -16.45 -11.29 14.99
C ILE A 49 -17.23 -12.37 15.73
N ARG A 50 -17.20 -13.62 15.26
CA ARG A 50 -17.90 -14.74 15.87
C ARG A 50 -17.33 -15.08 17.26
N GLU A 51 -16.00 -15.04 17.43
CA GLU A 51 -15.35 -15.22 18.74
C GLU A 51 -15.81 -14.15 19.75
N TYR A 52 -15.89 -12.90 19.32
CA TYR A 52 -16.38 -11.79 20.14
C TYR A 52 -17.86 -11.96 20.52
N GLN A 53 -18.72 -12.25 19.55
CA GLN A 53 -20.16 -12.48 19.79
C GLN A 53 -20.37 -13.62 20.77
N SER A 54 -19.66 -14.75 20.58
CA SER A 54 -19.75 -15.89 21.48
C SER A 54 -19.35 -15.53 22.90
N ALA A 55 -18.27 -14.74 23.09
CA ALA A 55 -17.85 -14.29 24.42
C ALA A 55 -18.86 -13.34 25.07
N VAL A 56 -19.47 -12.44 24.29
CA VAL A 56 -20.53 -11.54 24.78
C VAL A 56 -21.78 -12.30 25.19
N ASP A 57 -22.21 -13.29 24.41
CA ASP A 57 -23.36 -14.14 24.73
C ASP A 57 -23.10 -14.97 26.00
N GLU A 58 -21.89 -15.56 26.11
CA GLU A 58 -21.47 -16.31 27.29
C GLU A 58 -21.46 -15.43 28.57
N ALA A 59 -20.95 -14.20 28.49
CA ALA A 59 -20.99 -13.24 29.60
C ALA A 59 -22.44 -12.87 29.97
N ALA A 60 -23.35 -12.76 28.99
CA ALA A 60 -24.76 -12.48 29.23
C ALA A 60 -25.44 -13.62 29.93
N ASP A 61 -25.16 -14.87 29.54
CA ASP A 61 -25.69 -16.08 30.17
C ASP A 61 -25.22 -16.20 31.63
N LEU A 62 -23.94 -15.98 31.90
CA LEU A 62 -23.38 -15.98 33.26
C LEU A 62 -24.00 -14.89 34.14
N ARG A 63 -24.16 -13.67 33.61
CA ARG A 63 -24.86 -12.60 34.33
C ARG A 63 -26.33 -12.96 34.65
N THR A 64 -26.98 -13.64 33.73
CA THR A 64 -28.35 -14.11 33.93
C THR A 64 -28.41 -15.19 35.04
N MET A 65 -27.47 -16.15 35.04
CA MET A 65 -27.34 -17.17 36.11
C MET A 65 -27.09 -16.55 37.49
N LEU A 66 -26.22 -15.50 37.54
CA LEU A 66 -25.95 -14.79 38.78
C LEU A 66 -27.15 -13.99 39.28
N ALA A 67 -27.98 -13.47 38.40
CA ALA A 67 -29.20 -12.71 38.75
C ALA A 67 -30.36 -13.62 39.16
N ASP A 68 -30.40 -14.86 38.72
CA ASP A 68 -31.48 -15.81 39.05
C ASP A 68 -31.27 -16.38 40.47
N LYS A 69 -32.24 -16.13 41.34
CA LYS A 69 -32.24 -16.61 42.73
C LYS A 69 -32.45 -18.15 42.83
N ALA A 70 -32.92 -18.80 41.77
CA ALA A 70 -33.13 -20.23 41.71
C ALA A 70 -31.86 -21.02 41.31
N THR A 71 -30.80 -20.32 40.83
CA THR A 71 -29.53 -20.95 40.48
C THR A 71 -28.87 -21.59 41.70
N ASP A 72 -28.43 -22.85 41.53
CA ASP A 72 -27.69 -23.57 42.57
C ASP A 72 -26.41 -22.83 42.97
N ARG A 73 -26.02 -23.03 44.24
CA ARG A 73 -24.89 -22.30 44.85
C ARG A 73 -23.59 -22.60 44.11
N ASP A 74 -23.34 -23.89 43.79
CA ASP A 74 -22.09 -24.30 43.13
C ASP A 74 -21.99 -23.70 41.69
N MET A 75 -23.12 -23.60 40.99
CA MET A 75 -23.19 -22.95 39.68
C MET A 75 -23.00 -21.44 39.77
N ARG A 76 -23.46 -20.81 40.82
CA ARG A 76 -23.27 -19.39 41.06
C ARG A 76 -21.81 -19.08 41.37
N ASP A 77 -21.18 -19.86 42.27
CA ASP A 77 -19.77 -19.71 42.60
C ASP A 77 -18.87 -19.88 41.37
N LEU A 78 -19.19 -20.83 40.47
CA LEU A 78 -18.52 -21.03 39.20
C LEU A 78 -18.68 -19.81 38.28
N ALA A 79 -19.91 -19.30 38.10
CA ALA A 79 -20.20 -18.14 37.27
C ALA A 79 -19.51 -16.85 37.78
N GLU A 80 -19.38 -16.70 39.12
CA GLU A 80 -18.62 -15.57 39.74
C GLU A 80 -17.13 -15.66 39.41
N MET A 81 -16.56 -16.86 39.24
CA MET A 81 -15.16 -17.04 38.86
C MET A 81 -14.92 -16.84 37.37
N GLU A 82 -15.81 -17.34 36.51
CA GLU A 82 -15.65 -17.30 35.06
C GLU A 82 -15.94 -15.92 34.45
N LEU A 83 -16.92 -15.18 34.98
CA LEU A 83 -17.34 -13.89 34.42
C LEU A 83 -16.18 -12.88 34.25
N PRO A 84 -15.27 -12.68 35.23
CA PRO A 84 -14.15 -11.76 35.08
C PRO A 84 -13.15 -12.19 33.98
N GLU A 85 -12.95 -13.50 33.78
CA GLU A 85 -12.07 -14.03 32.74
C GLU A 85 -12.65 -13.75 31.37
N ILE A 86 -13.95 -13.95 31.19
CA ILE A 86 -14.66 -13.69 29.94
C ILE A 86 -14.70 -12.18 29.65
N GLU A 87 -14.93 -11.33 30.65
CA GLU A 87 -14.90 -9.88 30.49
C GLU A 87 -13.52 -9.40 30.04
N THR A 88 -12.44 -9.93 30.61
CA THR A 88 -11.07 -9.64 30.17
C THR A 88 -10.84 -10.11 28.72
N ARG A 89 -11.37 -11.26 28.36
CA ARG A 89 -11.31 -11.79 26.98
C ARG A 89 -12.07 -10.87 26.00
N ILE A 90 -13.25 -10.38 26.38
CA ILE A 90 -14.06 -9.45 25.58
C ILE A 90 -13.26 -8.16 25.34
N GLU A 91 -12.65 -7.57 26.38
CA GLU A 91 -11.83 -6.36 26.24
C GLU A 91 -10.65 -6.57 25.26
N GLY A 92 -9.98 -7.72 25.33
CA GLY A 92 -8.92 -8.09 24.38
C GLY A 92 -9.43 -8.21 22.95
N LEU A 93 -10.56 -8.91 22.75
CA LEU A 93 -11.19 -9.08 21.44
C LEU A 93 -11.71 -7.74 20.87
N GLU A 94 -12.21 -6.82 21.70
CA GLU A 94 -12.59 -5.48 21.27
C GLU A 94 -11.41 -4.71 20.68
N GLY A 95 -10.25 -4.76 21.34
CA GLY A 95 -9.03 -4.13 20.84
C GLY A 95 -8.57 -4.72 19.49
N GLU A 96 -8.55 -6.06 19.36
CA GLU A 96 -8.22 -6.72 18.11
C GLU A 96 -9.21 -6.38 16.99
N MET A 97 -10.50 -6.37 17.30
CA MET A 97 -11.58 -6.04 16.36
C MET A 97 -11.49 -4.60 15.88
N GLN A 98 -11.18 -3.64 16.76
CA GLN A 98 -11.00 -2.25 16.36
C GLN A 98 -9.91 -2.12 15.28
N ILE A 99 -8.80 -2.83 15.43
CA ILE A 99 -7.70 -2.85 14.45
C ILE A 99 -8.13 -3.53 13.15
N LEU A 100 -8.79 -4.68 13.22
CA LEU A 100 -9.23 -5.43 12.04
C LEU A 100 -10.30 -4.71 11.20
N LEU A 101 -11.08 -3.84 11.84
CA LEU A 101 -12.13 -3.05 11.18
C LEU A 101 -11.65 -1.71 10.63
N LEU A 102 -10.36 -1.36 10.82
CA LEU A 102 -9.77 -0.20 10.16
C LEU A 102 -9.87 -0.34 8.64
N PRO A 103 -10.07 0.76 7.91
CA PRO A 103 -10.05 0.72 6.46
C PRO A 103 -8.65 0.29 5.98
N LYS A 104 -8.61 -0.81 5.24
CA LYS A 104 -7.37 -1.28 4.61
C LYS A 104 -7.07 -0.41 3.40
N ASP A 105 -5.81 0.00 3.26
CA ASP A 105 -5.33 0.62 2.03
C ASP A 105 -5.18 -0.47 0.96
N ALA A 106 -5.83 -0.29 -0.19
CA ALA A 106 -5.72 -1.23 -1.32
C ALA A 106 -4.26 -1.41 -1.80
N ALA A 107 -3.39 -0.43 -1.53
CA ALA A 107 -1.98 -0.51 -1.85
C ALA A 107 -1.20 -1.46 -0.91
N ASP A 108 -1.71 -1.78 0.28
CA ASP A 108 -1.00 -2.56 1.30
C ASP A 108 -0.67 -4.00 0.86
N GLU A 109 -1.48 -4.58 -0.04
CA GLU A 109 -1.24 -5.93 -0.59
C GLU A 109 -0.26 -5.93 -1.79
N LYS A 110 0.09 -4.75 -2.32
CA LYS A 110 0.95 -4.63 -3.49
C LYS A 110 2.43 -4.84 -3.15
N SER A 111 3.19 -5.22 -4.16
CA SER A 111 4.65 -5.10 -4.16
C SER A 111 5.06 -3.64 -4.05
N ALA A 112 6.29 -3.37 -3.63
CA ALA A 112 6.80 -2.02 -3.45
C ALA A 112 8.00 -1.74 -4.35
N ILE A 113 8.06 -0.52 -4.86
CA ILE A 113 9.26 0.03 -5.49
C ILE A 113 9.99 0.84 -4.40
N LEU A 114 11.18 0.38 -4.05
CA LEU A 114 12.09 1.03 -3.12
C LEU A 114 13.10 1.87 -3.88
N GLU A 115 13.13 3.17 -3.63
CA GLU A 115 14.12 4.09 -4.18
C GLU A 115 14.94 4.67 -3.04
N ILE A 116 16.25 4.55 -3.12
CA ILE A 116 17.17 5.14 -2.16
C ILE A 116 18.12 6.05 -2.90
N ARG A 117 18.25 7.29 -2.44
CA ARG A 117 19.14 8.30 -3.03
C ARG A 117 20.06 8.89 -1.97
N ALA A 118 21.32 9.08 -2.32
CA ALA A 118 22.23 9.87 -1.52
C ALA A 118 21.72 11.33 -1.43
N GLY A 119 21.59 11.82 -0.21
CA GLY A 119 21.24 13.20 0.09
C GLY A 119 22.47 14.05 0.42
N THR A 120 22.36 14.92 1.42
CA THR A 120 23.45 15.77 1.88
C THR A 120 24.56 14.95 2.54
N GLY A 121 25.81 15.03 2.05
CA GLY A 121 26.95 14.33 2.67
C GLY A 121 27.99 13.78 1.67
N GLY A 122 27.80 13.99 0.36
CA GLY A 122 28.76 13.56 -0.66
C GLY A 122 28.95 12.04 -0.71
N SER A 123 30.18 11.57 -0.78
CA SER A 123 30.52 10.14 -0.85
C SER A 123 29.99 9.33 0.34
N GLU A 124 29.98 9.93 1.54
CA GLU A 124 29.45 9.27 2.73
C GLU A 124 27.94 9.02 2.65
N ALA A 125 27.18 9.95 2.05
CA ALA A 125 25.77 9.76 1.80
C ALA A 125 25.51 8.59 0.82
N ALA A 126 26.39 8.42 -0.17
CA ALA A 126 26.29 7.30 -1.12
C ALA A 126 26.63 5.96 -0.46
N LEU A 127 27.64 5.91 0.41
CA LEU A 127 27.94 4.72 1.22
C LEU A 127 26.78 4.36 2.13
N PHE A 128 26.19 5.35 2.81
CA PHE A 128 25.04 5.14 3.67
C PHE A 128 23.79 4.67 2.90
N ALA A 129 23.57 5.18 1.68
CA ALA A 129 22.51 4.68 0.82
C ALA A 129 22.70 3.18 0.48
N GLY A 130 23.96 2.74 0.30
CA GLY A 130 24.31 1.33 0.13
C GLY A 130 24.03 0.50 1.38
N ASP A 131 24.32 1.03 2.57
CA ASP A 131 24.03 0.34 3.83
C ASP A 131 22.52 0.19 4.05
N LEU A 132 21.73 1.23 3.76
CA LEU A 132 20.27 1.18 3.83
C LEU A 132 19.70 0.15 2.84
N PHE A 133 20.20 0.13 1.61
CA PHE A 133 19.75 -0.86 0.63
C PHE A 133 20.02 -2.29 1.12
N ARG A 134 21.22 -2.57 1.61
CA ARG A 134 21.59 -3.87 2.19
C ARG A 134 20.71 -4.24 3.38
N MET A 135 20.40 -3.28 4.25
CA MET A 135 19.48 -3.47 5.37
C MET A 135 18.10 -3.94 4.90
N TYR A 136 17.52 -3.27 3.88
CA TYR A 136 16.21 -3.65 3.36
C TYR A 136 16.25 -4.95 2.56
N GLU A 137 17.31 -5.23 1.82
CA GLU A 137 17.52 -6.50 1.12
C GLU A 137 17.54 -7.68 2.09
N ARG A 138 18.27 -7.55 3.20
CA ARG A 138 18.31 -8.55 4.26
C ARG A 138 16.96 -8.70 4.96
N PHE A 139 16.31 -7.61 5.28
CA PHE A 139 14.96 -7.64 5.82
C PHE A 139 13.99 -8.35 4.88
N ALA A 140 14.00 -8.05 3.60
CA ALA A 140 13.19 -8.72 2.59
C ALA A 140 13.48 -10.22 2.57
N SER A 141 14.76 -10.62 2.63
CA SER A 141 15.16 -12.02 2.68
C SER A 141 14.59 -12.75 3.91
N THR A 142 14.59 -12.13 5.09
CA THR A 142 14.01 -12.75 6.31
C THR A 142 12.50 -12.94 6.20
N LYS A 143 11.81 -12.12 5.40
CA LYS A 143 10.36 -12.23 5.12
C LYS A 143 10.04 -13.14 3.94
N GLY A 144 11.04 -13.69 3.26
CA GLY A 144 10.84 -14.48 2.05
C GLY A 144 10.40 -13.66 0.84
N TRP A 145 10.65 -12.35 0.84
CA TRP A 145 10.35 -11.47 -0.28
C TRP A 145 11.47 -11.49 -1.31
N LYS A 146 11.12 -11.30 -2.58
CA LYS A 146 12.08 -11.23 -3.67
C LYS A 146 12.45 -9.77 -3.92
N VAL A 147 13.76 -9.49 -4.00
CA VAL A 147 14.30 -8.18 -4.36
C VAL A 147 14.87 -8.26 -5.77
N GLU A 148 14.52 -7.30 -6.63
CA GLU A 148 15.01 -7.18 -7.98
C GLU A 148 15.44 -5.73 -8.25
N VAL A 149 16.73 -5.53 -8.52
CA VAL A 149 17.27 -4.20 -8.81
C VAL A 149 16.88 -3.78 -10.22
N LEU A 150 16.16 -2.66 -10.33
CA LEU A 150 15.73 -2.08 -11.60
C LEU A 150 16.79 -1.14 -12.18
N SER A 151 17.42 -0.34 -11.32
CA SER A 151 18.44 0.65 -11.71
C SER A 151 19.36 0.93 -10.55
N ALA A 152 20.65 1.10 -10.83
CA ALA A 152 21.64 1.48 -9.84
C ALA A 152 22.63 2.47 -10.46
N SER A 153 22.90 3.57 -9.74
CA SER A 153 23.96 4.54 -10.04
C SER A 153 24.95 4.53 -8.89
N GLU A 154 26.15 4.01 -9.13
CA GLU A 154 27.18 3.84 -8.12
C GLU A 154 27.80 5.16 -7.69
N GLY A 155 28.22 5.25 -6.43
CA GLY A 155 29.03 6.34 -5.88
C GLY A 155 30.51 6.19 -6.24
N GLU A 156 31.24 7.30 -6.26
CA GLU A 156 32.68 7.29 -6.59
C GLU A 156 33.55 6.55 -5.57
N ALA A 157 33.13 6.56 -4.31
CA ALA A 157 33.81 5.84 -3.21
C ALA A 157 33.09 4.55 -2.82
N GLY A 158 32.22 4.03 -3.69
CA GLY A 158 31.31 2.91 -3.39
C GLY A 158 29.92 3.37 -2.93
N GLY A 159 29.05 2.42 -2.64
CA GLY A 159 27.64 2.69 -2.35
C GLY A 159 26.88 3.18 -3.59
N TYR A 160 25.74 3.86 -3.38
CA TYR A 160 24.88 4.27 -4.48
C TYR A 160 24.54 5.78 -4.41
N LYS A 161 24.72 6.48 -5.53
CA LYS A 161 24.09 7.81 -5.71
C LYS A 161 22.57 7.67 -5.78
N GLU A 162 22.11 6.61 -6.44
CA GLU A 162 20.72 6.21 -6.53
C GLU A 162 20.62 4.71 -6.74
N ILE A 163 19.70 4.06 -6.08
CA ILE A 163 19.33 2.67 -6.34
C ILE A 163 17.81 2.54 -6.30
N ILE A 164 17.26 1.83 -7.29
CA ILE A 164 15.83 1.55 -7.42
C ILE A 164 15.66 0.04 -7.53
N ALA A 165 14.85 -0.54 -6.67
CA ALA A 165 14.57 -1.96 -6.66
C ALA A 165 13.07 -2.22 -6.45
N THR A 166 12.56 -3.28 -7.06
CA THR A 166 11.24 -3.84 -6.75
C THR A 166 11.39 -4.89 -5.66
N ILE A 167 10.54 -4.82 -4.65
CA ILE A 167 10.43 -5.83 -3.61
C ILE A 167 9.05 -6.47 -3.75
N SER A 168 9.04 -7.75 -4.11
CA SER A 168 7.81 -8.51 -4.40
C SER A 168 7.54 -9.53 -3.33
N GLY A 169 6.28 -9.58 -2.86
CA GLY A 169 5.82 -10.50 -1.84
C GLY A 169 4.52 -10.01 -1.20
N ARG A 170 3.95 -10.81 -0.32
CA ARG A 170 2.70 -10.45 0.35
C ARG A 170 2.97 -9.41 1.45
N GLY A 171 2.20 -8.30 1.42
CA GLY A 171 2.23 -7.27 2.46
C GLY A 171 3.53 -6.47 2.50
N VAL A 172 4.26 -6.37 1.38
CA VAL A 172 5.53 -5.63 1.30
C VAL A 172 5.28 -4.14 1.53
N PHE A 173 4.34 -3.56 0.78
CA PHE A 173 4.05 -2.13 0.87
C PHE A 173 3.51 -1.75 2.25
N SER A 174 2.65 -2.58 2.85
CA SER A 174 2.09 -2.33 4.19
C SER A 174 3.15 -2.15 5.27
N LYS A 175 4.28 -2.83 5.16
CA LYS A 175 5.41 -2.71 6.11
C LYS A 175 6.39 -1.61 5.72
N LEU A 176 6.78 -1.55 4.45
CA LEU A 176 7.84 -0.64 4.00
C LEU A 176 7.38 0.79 3.79
N LYS A 177 6.09 1.08 3.61
CA LYS A 177 5.58 2.45 3.43
C LYS A 177 6.02 3.42 4.55
N PHE A 178 6.22 2.90 5.76
CA PHE A 178 6.69 3.69 6.91
C PHE A 178 8.19 4.02 6.88
N GLU A 179 8.94 3.42 5.96
CA GLU A 179 10.37 3.71 5.78
C GLU A 179 10.63 4.92 4.88
N SER A 180 9.59 5.48 4.27
CA SER A 180 9.70 6.64 3.40
C SER A 180 10.07 7.90 4.16
N GLY A 181 11.13 8.60 3.72
CA GLY A 181 11.58 9.85 4.31
C GLY A 181 13.10 10.03 4.26
N VAL A 182 13.58 10.97 5.07
CA VAL A 182 15.03 11.29 5.19
C VAL A 182 15.63 10.51 6.35
N HIS A 183 16.60 9.66 6.05
CA HIS A 183 17.40 8.91 7.03
C HIS A 183 18.74 9.62 7.25
N ARG A 184 19.06 9.89 8.50
CA ARG A 184 20.28 10.58 8.89
C ARG A 184 21.26 9.63 9.56
N VAL A 185 22.51 9.66 9.15
CA VAL A 185 23.60 8.91 9.77
C VAL A 185 24.58 9.84 10.48
N GLN A 186 25.08 9.40 11.62
CA GLN A 186 26.15 10.01 12.38
C GLN A 186 27.23 8.96 12.64
N ARG A 187 28.33 9.03 11.88
CA ARG A 187 29.49 8.15 12.04
C ARG A 187 30.77 8.84 11.55
N VAL A 188 31.90 8.26 11.86
CA VAL A 188 33.17 8.61 11.21
C VAL A 188 33.18 7.93 9.84
N PRO A 189 33.19 8.67 8.71
CA PRO A 189 33.25 8.07 7.38
C PRO A 189 34.50 7.25 7.18
N GLU A 190 34.45 6.19 6.39
CA GLU A 190 35.62 5.42 5.98
C GLU A 190 36.65 6.29 5.19
N THR A 191 36.16 7.37 4.56
CA THR A 191 36.98 8.33 3.80
C THR A 191 37.60 9.43 4.67
N GLU A 192 37.32 9.47 5.98
CA GLU A 192 37.77 10.54 6.89
C GLU A 192 39.00 10.10 7.68
N ALA A 193 40.13 10.72 7.35
CA ALA A 193 41.42 10.40 8.01
C ALA A 193 41.58 11.00 9.42
N SER A 194 40.78 12.06 9.76
CA SER A 194 40.93 12.78 11.04
C SER A 194 40.02 12.24 12.18
N GLY A 195 39.24 11.20 11.89
CA GLY A 195 38.36 10.58 12.90
C GLY A 195 37.19 11.46 13.31
N ARG A 196 36.83 12.49 12.56
CA ARG A 196 35.68 13.35 12.87
C ARG A 196 34.35 12.68 12.53
N ILE A 197 33.38 12.84 13.42
CA ILE A 197 32.02 12.38 13.17
C ILE A 197 31.36 13.30 12.15
N HIS A 198 30.92 12.73 11.04
CA HIS A 198 30.14 13.43 10.03
C HIS A 198 28.65 13.12 10.19
N THR A 199 27.83 14.05 9.72
CA THR A 199 26.38 13.87 9.64
C THR A 199 25.97 13.90 8.18
N SER A 200 25.56 12.76 7.66
CA SER A 200 25.10 12.59 6.29
C SER A 200 23.64 12.14 6.24
N ALA A 201 23.01 12.25 5.10
CA ALA A 201 21.63 11.84 4.92
C ALA A 201 21.44 11.09 3.60
N ALA A 202 20.52 10.14 3.59
CA ALA A 202 19.98 9.50 2.41
C ALA A 202 18.45 9.55 2.46
N THR A 203 17.82 9.59 1.30
CA THR A 203 16.37 9.61 1.18
C THR A 203 15.89 8.26 0.73
N VAL A 204 14.81 7.79 1.34
CA VAL A 204 14.12 6.56 1.01
C VAL A 204 12.72 6.93 0.55
N ALA A 205 12.31 6.45 -0.63
CA ALA A 205 10.93 6.52 -1.08
C ALA A 205 10.42 5.10 -1.32
N VAL A 206 9.24 4.82 -0.83
CA VAL A 206 8.54 3.55 -1.03
C VAL A 206 7.24 3.83 -1.73
N LEU A 207 7.09 3.30 -2.93
CA LEU A 207 5.92 3.50 -3.80
C LEU A 207 5.28 2.14 -4.05
N PRO A 208 3.94 2.04 -4.09
CA PRO A 208 3.30 0.80 -4.50
C PRO A 208 3.61 0.52 -5.97
N GLU A 209 3.79 -0.77 -6.31
CA GLU A 209 3.93 -1.18 -7.70
C GLU A 209 2.66 -0.83 -8.47
N ALA A 210 2.82 -0.17 -9.62
CA ALA A 210 1.70 0.20 -10.47
C ALA A 210 1.17 -1.04 -11.19
N GLU A 211 -0.14 -1.16 -11.26
CA GLU A 211 -0.79 -2.12 -12.16
C GLU A 211 -0.60 -1.71 -13.62
N GLU A 212 -0.60 -2.69 -14.52
CA GLU A 212 -0.61 -2.39 -15.95
C GLU A 212 -1.86 -1.56 -16.29
N ILE A 213 -1.64 -0.49 -17.03
CA ILE A 213 -2.73 0.38 -17.48
C ILE A 213 -3.43 -0.34 -18.64
N ASP A 214 -4.58 -0.95 -18.36
CA ASP A 214 -5.45 -1.50 -19.39
C ASP A 214 -6.49 -0.47 -19.79
N ILE A 215 -6.52 -0.12 -21.11
CA ILE A 215 -7.46 0.86 -21.63
C ILE A 215 -8.61 0.14 -22.33
N GLU A 216 -9.72 0.07 -21.64
CA GLU A 216 -10.98 -0.34 -22.20
C GLU A 216 -11.71 0.87 -22.81
N ILE A 217 -11.89 0.89 -24.14
CA ILE A 217 -12.68 1.92 -24.83
C ILE A 217 -14.07 1.35 -25.07
N LYS A 218 -15.03 1.85 -24.29
CA LYS A 218 -16.43 1.44 -24.46
C LYS A 218 -17.04 2.09 -25.70
N PRO A 219 -17.91 1.40 -26.46
CA PRO A 219 -18.57 1.94 -27.63
C PRO A 219 -19.39 3.22 -27.34
N GLU A 220 -19.93 3.35 -26.13
CA GLU A 220 -20.69 4.51 -25.66
C GLU A 220 -19.84 5.76 -25.40
N ASP A 221 -18.52 5.56 -25.15
CA ASP A 221 -17.57 6.64 -24.89
C ASP A 221 -17.02 7.28 -26.17
N ILE A 222 -17.37 6.75 -27.33
CA ILE A 222 -16.85 7.24 -28.60
C ILE A 222 -17.97 7.70 -29.53
N ARG A 223 -17.74 8.85 -30.20
CA ARG A 223 -18.55 9.30 -31.33
C ARG A 223 -17.73 9.19 -32.59
N ILE A 224 -18.28 8.51 -33.59
CA ILE A 224 -17.64 8.30 -34.90
C ILE A 224 -18.38 9.10 -35.93
N ASP A 225 -17.72 10.08 -36.53
CA ASP A 225 -18.24 10.91 -37.61
C ASP A 225 -17.48 10.56 -38.90
N THR A 226 -18.22 10.40 -40.00
CA THR A 226 -17.64 10.26 -41.37
C THR A 226 -17.67 11.61 -42.06
N MET A 227 -16.60 11.93 -42.77
CA MET A 227 -16.47 13.19 -43.50
C MET A 227 -15.71 13.00 -44.81
N ARG A 228 -15.79 14.02 -45.65
CA ARG A 228 -14.95 14.05 -46.88
C ARG A 228 -13.51 14.32 -46.49
N SER A 229 -12.60 13.61 -47.18
CA SER A 229 -11.19 13.92 -46.96
C SER A 229 -10.81 15.22 -47.65
N SER A 230 -10.05 16.09 -46.98
CA SER A 230 -9.50 17.29 -47.58
C SER A 230 -8.07 17.05 -48.07
N GLY A 231 -7.81 17.28 -49.35
CA GLY A 231 -6.46 17.13 -49.94
C GLY A 231 -6.46 17.31 -51.45
N ALA A 232 -5.30 17.52 -52.02
CA ALA A 232 -5.11 17.55 -53.46
C ALA A 232 -5.35 16.14 -54.02
N GLY A 233 -6.52 15.90 -54.63
CA GLY A 233 -6.93 14.61 -55.20
C GLY A 233 -8.02 14.76 -56.24
N GLY A 234 -8.21 13.75 -57.04
CA GLY A 234 -9.21 13.70 -58.13
C GLY A 234 -10.65 13.59 -57.61
N GLN A 235 -11.59 13.38 -58.50
CA GLN A 235 -13.03 13.37 -58.28
C GLN A 235 -13.48 12.47 -57.10
N HIS A 236 -12.77 11.38 -56.81
CA HIS A 236 -13.07 10.44 -55.75
C HIS A 236 -12.86 11.04 -54.31
N VAL A 237 -11.86 11.88 -54.10
CA VAL A 237 -11.55 12.50 -52.81
C VAL A 237 -12.62 13.51 -52.40
N ASN A 238 -13.24 14.15 -53.39
CA ASN A 238 -14.23 15.21 -53.15
C ASN A 238 -15.69 14.71 -53.09
N THR A 239 -15.93 13.44 -53.48
CA THR A 239 -17.31 12.91 -53.54
C THR A 239 -17.60 11.81 -52.54
N THR A 240 -16.58 11.21 -51.90
CA THR A 240 -16.76 10.05 -51.00
C THR A 240 -16.42 10.45 -49.56
N ASP A 241 -17.32 10.13 -48.60
CA ASP A 241 -17.10 10.32 -47.16
C ASP A 241 -16.20 9.20 -46.57
N SER A 242 -14.95 9.15 -47.06
CA SER A 242 -13.99 8.12 -46.64
C SER A 242 -13.22 8.46 -45.37
N ALA A 243 -13.10 9.73 -45.01
CA ALA A 243 -12.40 10.13 -43.78
C ALA A 243 -13.27 9.85 -42.53
N VAL A 244 -12.63 9.40 -41.48
CA VAL A 244 -13.26 9.08 -40.18
C VAL A 244 -12.67 9.95 -39.12
N ARG A 245 -13.54 10.57 -38.31
CA ARG A 245 -13.20 11.29 -37.11
C ARG A 245 -13.81 10.55 -35.91
N ILE A 246 -12.96 10.16 -34.97
CA ILE A 246 -13.38 9.56 -33.71
C ILE A 246 -13.15 10.60 -32.60
N THR A 247 -14.21 10.88 -31.84
CA THR A 247 -14.14 11.74 -30.66
C THR A 247 -14.40 10.87 -29.45
N HIS A 248 -13.46 10.86 -28.51
CA HIS A 248 -13.62 10.23 -27.20
C HIS A 248 -14.31 11.23 -26.26
N LEU A 249 -15.56 10.95 -25.90
CA LEU A 249 -16.41 11.87 -25.17
C LEU A 249 -15.88 12.27 -23.79
N PRO A 250 -15.37 11.32 -22.96
CA PRO A 250 -14.90 11.67 -21.61
C PRO A 250 -13.66 12.57 -21.62
N THR A 251 -12.72 12.38 -22.56
CA THR A 251 -11.46 13.16 -22.60
C THR A 251 -11.47 14.29 -23.61
N GLY A 252 -12.47 14.34 -24.50
CA GLY A 252 -12.53 15.29 -25.59
C GLY A 252 -11.48 15.08 -26.70
N LEU A 253 -10.75 13.96 -26.66
CA LEU A 253 -9.75 13.62 -27.69
C LEU A 253 -10.40 13.38 -29.03
N ILE A 254 -9.83 14.01 -30.06
CA ILE A 254 -10.27 13.86 -31.45
C ILE A 254 -9.14 13.25 -32.26
N VAL A 255 -9.44 12.18 -32.98
CA VAL A 255 -8.53 11.52 -33.93
C VAL A 255 -9.21 11.45 -35.29
N THR A 256 -8.49 11.89 -36.34
CA THR A 256 -8.97 11.83 -37.72
C THR A 256 -8.04 10.95 -38.56
N SER A 257 -8.61 10.15 -39.46
CA SER A 257 -7.87 9.38 -40.44
C SER A 257 -8.55 9.56 -41.80
N SER A 258 -7.76 9.82 -42.88
CA SER A 258 -8.25 10.22 -44.18
C SER A 258 -7.60 9.45 -45.32
N GLU A 259 -7.47 8.12 -45.21
CA GLU A 259 -6.99 7.25 -46.28
C GLU A 259 -8.12 6.82 -47.25
N LYS A 260 -7.81 5.98 -48.23
CA LYS A 260 -8.75 5.62 -49.30
C LYS A 260 -9.95 4.77 -48.84
N SER A 261 -9.83 4.04 -47.74
CA SER A 261 -10.87 3.14 -47.22
C SER A 261 -11.41 3.57 -45.87
N GLN A 262 -12.73 3.76 -45.79
CA GLN A 262 -13.43 4.12 -44.53
C GLN A 262 -13.19 3.09 -43.43
N HIS A 263 -13.20 1.78 -43.71
CA HIS A 263 -12.95 0.72 -42.73
C HIS A 263 -11.51 0.77 -42.20
N GLN A 264 -10.53 1.01 -43.07
CA GLN A 264 -9.15 1.16 -42.67
C GLN A 264 -8.96 2.42 -41.82
N ASN A 265 -9.61 3.53 -42.22
CA ASN A 265 -9.57 4.78 -41.45
C ASN A 265 -10.15 4.62 -40.06
N ARG A 266 -11.25 3.87 -39.90
CA ARG A 266 -11.86 3.60 -38.59
C ARG A 266 -10.90 2.77 -37.72
N ALA A 267 -10.33 1.69 -38.26
CA ALA A 267 -9.38 0.84 -37.50
C ALA A 267 -8.14 1.62 -37.09
N LYS A 268 -7.56 2.42 -38.01
CA LYS A 268 -6.38 3.23 -37.76
C LYS A 268 -6.66 4.36 -36.75
N ALA A 269 -7.79 5.05 -36.88
CA ALA A 269 -8.19 6.08 -35.93
C ALA A 269 -8.42 5.50 -34.52
N MET A 270 -9.01 4.30 -34.41
CA MET A 270 -9.19 3.61 -33.14
C MET A 270 -7.86 3.21 -32.52
N GLN A 271 -6.91 2.71 -33.31
CA GLN A 271 -5.57 2.38 -32.84
C GLN A 271 -4.82 3.62 -32.33
N VAL A 272 -4.88 4.73 -33.05
CA VAL A 272 -4.26 6.00 -32.63
C VAL A 272 -4.95 6.56 -31.40
N LEU A 273 -6.28 6.44 -31.30
CA LEU A 273 -7.02 6.86 -30.09
C LEU A 273 -6.56 6.06 -28.86
N ARG A 274 -6.46 4.73 -28.99
CA ARG A 274 -5.99 3.87 -27.90
C ARG A 274 -4.57 4.22 -27.46
N SER A 275 -3.66 4.46 -28.39
CA SER A 275 -2.30 4.90 -28.08
C SER A 275 -2.26 6.24 -27.34
N ARG A 276 -3.06 7.24 -27.80
CA ARG A 276 -3.10 8.54 -27.13
C ARG A 276 -3.73 8.50 -25.74
N LEU A 277 -4.78 7.68 -25.56
CA LEU A 277 -5.37 7.47 -24.22
C LEU A 277 -4.36 6.79 -23.28
N TYR A 278 -3.62 5.80 -23.80
CA TYR A 278 -2.54 5.16 -23.04
C TYR A 278 -1.47 6.18 -22.59
N ASP A 279 -1.04 7.04 -23.50
CA ASP A 279 -0.04 8.08 -23.18
C ASP A 279 -0.55 9.05 -22.12
N ILE A 280 -1.83 9.43 -22.16
CA ILE A 280 -2.43 10.33 -21.16
C ILE A 280 -2.51 9.67 -19.79
N GLU A 281 -3.03 8.43 -19.71
CA GLU A 281 -3.12 7.71 -18.44
C GLU A 281 -1.73 7.43 -17.86
N ARG A 282 -0.77 7.08 -18.71
CA ARG A 282 0.63 6.92 -18.31
C ARG A 282 1.22 8.22 -17.76
N GLN A 283 1.02 9.36 -18.43
CA GLN A 283 1.50 10.66 -17.95
C GLN A 283 0.86 11.05 -16.63
N LYS A 284 -0.43 10.75 -16.45
CA LYS A 284 -1.14 10.98 -15.19
C LYS A 284 -0.56 10.13 -14.07
N ALA A 285 -0.38 8.84 -14.29
CA ALA A 285 0.23 7.93 -13.32
C ALA A 285 1.67 8.34 -12.96
N ASP A 286 2.48 8.74 -13.94
CA ASP A 286 3.84 9.23 -13.71
C ASP A 286 3.86 10.54 -12.92
N SER A 287 2.91 11.44 -13.17
CA SER A 287 2.75 12.69 -12.42
C SER A 287 2.35 12.44 -10.97
N GLU A 288 1.38 11.57 -10.73
CA GLU A 288 0.93 11.17 -9.39
C GLU A 288 2.07 10.49 -8.62
N ARG A 289 2.82 9.58 -9.27
CA ARG A 289 4.00 8.93 -8.67
C ARG A 289 5.09 9.95 -8.31
N SER A 290 5.35 10.91 -9.19
CA SER A 290 6.33 11.98 -8.96
C SER A 290 5.90 12.90 -7.81
N ALA A 291 4.62 13.23 -7.70
CA ALA A 291 4.06 14.02 -6.60
C ALA A 291 4.15 13.24 -5.28
N SER A 292 3.79 11.96 -5.26
CA SER A 292 3.90 11.09 -4.09
C SER A 292 5.36 10.97 -3.61
N ARG A 293 6.31 10.71 -4.53
CA ARG A 293 7.74 10.70 -4.21
C ARG A 293 8.19 12.01 -3.60
N LYS A 294 7.83 13.14 -4.19
CA LYS A 294 8.22 14.47 -3.69
C LYS A 294 7.66 14.74 -2.29
N SER A 295 6.45 14.31 -2.00
CA SER A 295 5.85 14.47 -0.67
C SER A 295 6.55 13.61 0.40
N GLN A 296 7.05 12.41 0.04
CA GLN A 296 7.74 11.51 0.95
C GLN A 296 9.16 11.99 1.30
N VAL A 297 9.87 12.56 0.32
CA VAL A 297 11.31 12.85 0.42
C VAL A 297 11.60 14.30 0.82
N GLY A 298 10.63 15.21 0.63
CA GLY A 298 10.80 16.63 0.91
C GLY A 298 11.96 17.26 0.13
N SER A 299 12.78 18.05 0.80
CA SER A 299 14.00 18.64 0.24
C SER A 299 15.22 17.70 0.27
N GLY A 300 15.15 16.57 0.99
CA GLY A 300 16.28 15.69 1.25
C GLY A 300 17.30 16.27 2.23
N ASP A 301 16.98 17.37 2.91
CA ASP A 301 17.85 17.97 3.92
C ASP A 301 17.85 17.12 5.22
N ARG A 302 19.01 17.01 5.83
CA ARG A 302 19.21 16.29 7.10
C ARG A 302 18.39 16.86 8.28
N SER A 303 17.81 18.04 8.16
CA SER A 303 16.89 18.62 9.14
C SER A 303 15.52 17.96 9.12
N GLU A 304 15.05 17.48 7.96
CA GLU A 304 13.75 16.82 7.74
C GLU A 304 13.75 15.32 8.08
N ARG A 305 14.76 14.89 8.84
CA ARG A 305 14.96 13.48 9.18
C ARG A 305 13.76 12.83 9.88
N ILE A 306 13.39 11.65 9.40
CA ILE A 306 12.46 10.77 10.11
C ILE A 306 13.20 9.89 11.12
N ARG A 307 14.44 9.46 10.77
CA ARG A 307 15.22 8.51 11.57
C ARG A 307 16.70 8.91 11.63
N THR A 308 17.33 8.66 12.78
CA THR A 308 18.77 8.88 12.98
C THR A 308 19.46 7.61 13.41
N TYR A 309 20.52 7.26 12.68
CA TYR A 309 21.43 6.15 12.94
C TYR A 309 22.72 6.71 13.56
N ASN A 310 22.91 6.51 14.86
CA ASN A 310 24.05 7.02 15.60
C ASN A 310 25.01 5.89 15.92
N PHE A 311 26.06 5.74 15.10
CA PHE A 311 27.05 4.67 15.24
C PHE A 311 27.87 4.78 16.52
N PRO A 312 28.40 5.97 16.92
CA PRO A 312 29.14 6.08 18.18
C PRO A 312 28.37 5.65 19.43
N GLN A 313 27.04 5.77 19.40
CA GLN A 313 26.18 5.41 20.53
C GLN A 313 25.45 4.06 20.31
N GLY A 314 25.64 3.39 19.16
CA GLY A 314 25.01 2.11 18.85
C GLY A 314 23.47 2.17 18.83
N ARG A 315 22.88 3.34 18.55
CA ARG A 315 21.45 3.56 18.64
C ARG A 315 20.81 4.06 17.35
N VAL A 316 19.56 3.67 17.15
CA VAL A 316 18.67 4.22 16.11
C VAL A 316 17.48 4.90 16.80
N THR A 317 17.15 6.11 16.36
CA THR A 317 16.01 6.87 16.88
C THR A 317 15.07 7.24 15.75
N ASP A 318 13.81 6.80 15.83
CA ASP A 318 12.73 7.29 14.97
C ASP A 318 12.08 8.51 15.65
N HIS A 319 12.13 9.64 14.96
CA HIS A 319 11.68 10.92 15.52
C HIS A 319 10.18 11.13 15.41
N ARG A 320 9.48 10.34 14.62
CA ARG A 320 8.01 10.43 14.45
C ARG A 320 7.29 9.93 15.70
N ILE A 321 7.79 8.84 16.27
CA ILE A 321 7.21 8.18 17.46
C ILE A 321 8.10 8.27 18.69
N ASN A 322 9.23 9.01 18.59
CA ASN A 322 10.25 9.16 19.65
C ASN A 322 10.79 7.82 20.19
N LEU A 323 10.81 6.77 19.35
CA LEU A 323 11.35 5.46 19.72
C LEU A 323 12.85 5.42 19.51
N THR A 324 13.60 4.99 20.53
CA THR A 324 15.06 4.77 20.47
C THR A 324 15.39 3.33 20.79
N LEU A 325 16.08 2.67 19.85
CA LEU A 325 16.56 1.28 20.00
C LEU A 325 18.09 1.27 20.04
N TYR A 326 18.68 0.59 21.02
CA TYR A 326 20.12 0.43 21.21
C TYR A 326 20.63 -0.87 20.57
N LYS A 327 20.26 -1.10 19.31
CA LYS A 327 20.62 -2.30 18.54
C LYS A 327 20.96 -1.98 17.07
N LEU A 328 21.68 -0.85 16.86
CA LEU A 328 22.03 -0.36 15.54
C LEU A 328 22.62 -1.45 14.65
N ASP A 329 23.59 -2.22 15.15
CA ASP A 329 24.28 -3.25 14.38
C ASP A 329 23.32 -4.32 13.85
N LYS A 330 22.36 -4.75 14.67
CA LYS A 330 21.32 -5.69 14.25
C LYS A 330 20.37 -5.08 13.21
N MET A 331 20.02 -3.81 13.41
CA MET A 331 19.12 -3.12 12.48
C MET A 331 19.75 -2.97 11.09
N ILE A 332 21.03 -2.61 10.99
CA ILE A 332 21.74 -2.54 9.70
C ILE A 332 21.84 -3.94 9.05
N GLU A 333 21.84 -5.00 9.85
CA GLU A 333 21.78 -6.38 9.36
C GLU A 333 20.37 -6.85 8.98
N GLY A 334 19.36 -5.96 9.05
CA GLY A 334 17.98 -6.22 8.60
C GLY A 334 16.98 -6.54 9.71
N ASP A 335 17.37 -6.54 11.00
CA ASP A 335 16.44 -6.72 12.13
C ASP A 335 15.71 -5.40 12.44
N ILE A 336 14.76 -5.02 11.58
CA ILE A 336 13.98 -3.78 11.70
C ILE A 336 12.52 -4.00 12.16
N ASP A 337 12.10 -5.24 12.41
CA ASP A 337 10.72 -5.59 12.74
C ASP A 337 10.17 -4.77 13.89
N GLU A 338 10.88 -4.67 15.01
CA GLU A 338 10.42 -3.92 16.19
C GLU A 338 10.13 -2.45 15.87
N MET A 339 10.94 -1.82 15.02
CA MET A 339 10.72 -0.44 14.60
C MET A 339 9.51 -0.32 13.68
N VAL A 340 9.39 -1.24 12.72
CA VAL A 340 8.26 -1.26 11.76
C VAL A 340 6.95 -1.53 12.49
N ASP A 341 6.93 -2.51 13.39
CA ASP A 341 5.72 -2.86 14.16
C ASP A 341 5.28 -1.72 15.09
N ALA A 342 6.23 -1.00 15.69
CA ALA A 342 5.92 0.20 16.50
C ALA A 342 5.29 1.32 15.64
N LEU A 343 5.79 1.54 14.43
CA LEU A 343 5.23 2.53 13.49
C LEU A 343 3.84 2.13 13.00
N ILE A 344 3.61 0.84 12.74
CA ILE A 344 2.29 0.32 12.39
C ILE A 344 1.32 0.55 13.55
N SER A 345 1.73 0.25 14.77
CA SER A 345 0.89 0.43 15.95
C SER A 345 0.53 1.90 16.21
N ASP A 346 1.48 2.82 16.05
CA ASP A 346 1.24 4.26 16.16
C ASP A 346 0.26 4.76 15.08
N TYR A 347 0.44 4.31 13.83
CA TYR A 347 -0.45 4.62 12.72
C TYR A 347 -1.88 4.12 12.97
N GLN A 348 -2.03 2.88 13.44
CA GLN A 348 -3.33 2.28 13.77
C GLN A 348 -4.00 3.04 14.92
N ALA A 349 -3.24 3.42 15.95
CA ALA A 349 -3.74 4.23 17.06
C ALA A 349 -4.26 5.59 16.59
N GLY A 350 -3.54 6.24 15.66
CA GLY A 350 -3.96 7.49 15.03
C GLY A 350 -5.26 7.35 14.24
N GLN A 351 -5.40 6.27 13.46
CA GLN A 351 -6.64 5.98 12.73
C GLN A 351 -7.83 5.71 13.65
N LEU A 352 -7.61 4.97 14.74
CA LEU A 352 -8.65 4.71 15.75
C LEU A 352 -9.11 6.01 16.44
N ALA A 353 -8.19 6.92 16.76
CA ALA A 353 -8.52 8.21 17.34
C ALA A 353 -9.41 9.05 16.40
N GLN A 354 -9.09 9.09 15.11
CA GLN A 354 -9.89 9.80 14.09
C GLN A 354 -11.30 9.21 13.93
N LEU A 355 -11.44 7.87 13.98
CA LEU A 355 -12.75 7.23 13.91
C LEU A 355 -13.59 7.51 15.16
N GLY A 356 -12.95 7.67 16.33
CA GLY A 356 -13.63 8.03 17.58
C GLY A 356 -14.14 9.48 17.62
N GLU A 357 -13.52 10.40 16.88
CA GLU A 357 -13.95 11.81 16.79
C GLU A 357 -15.09 12.03 15.78
N THR A 358 -15.31 11.07 14.86
CA THR A 358 -16.31 11.20 13.79
C THR A 358 -17.68 10.59 14.17
N GLN A 359 -17.81 9.97 15.35
CA GLN A 359 -19.05 9.43 15.93
C GLN A 359 -19.58 10.36 17.04
#